data_ce12e50c5a4c6b0f13a0d6a684f02937
#
_entry.id   ce12e50c5a4c6b0f13a0d6a684f02937
#
_cell.length_a   1.000
_cell.length_b   1.000
_cell.length_c   1.000
_cell.angle_alpha   90.00
_cell.angle_beta   90.00
_cell.angle_gamma   90.00
#
_symmetry.space_group_name_H-M   'P 1'
#
loop_
_entity.id
_entity.type
_entity.pdbx_description
1 polymer ?
#
loop_
_entity_poly.entity_id
_entity_poly.type
_entity_poly.pdbx_seq_one_letter_code
_entity_poly.pdbx_strand_id
1 'polypeptide(L)'
;MIDNKIFDQLVPMVVEQTGRGERAFDIYSRLLKERIIFLVGPVNDHMASLVSAQLLFLESENPEKEISLYINSPGGVVSDGLAIYDTMQFIQSPV
;
A
#
# COMPACT_ATOMS: atom_id res chain seq x y z
N MET A 1 18.30 14.09 20.86
CA MET A 1 17.09 13.25 20.99
C MET A 1 16.72 12.71 19.60
N ILE A 2 16.49 11.44 19.52
CA ILE A 2 16.06 10.85 18.27
C ILE A 2 14.58 11.16 18.10
N ASP A 3 14.25 11.78 16.99
CA ASP A 3 12.87 12.05 16.63
C ASP A 3 12.16 10.71 16.35
N ASN A 4 11.01 10.48 16.96
CA ASN A 4 10.20 9.30 16.71
C ASN A 4 9.88 9.12 15.21
N LYS A 5 9.76 10.24 14.49
CA LYS A 5 9.53 10.18 13.04
C LYS A 5 10.67 9.51 12.29
N ILE A 6 11.89 9.61 12.79
CA ILE A 6 13.04 8.92 12.17
C ILE A 6 12.86 7.41 12.27
N PHE A 7 12.43 6.92 13.45
CA PHE A 7 12.15 5.49 13.61
C PHE A 7 10.97 5.04 12.77
N ASP A 8 9.89 5.84 12.75
CA ASP A 8 8.69 5.51 11.97
C ASP A 8 9.00 5.49 10.48
N GLN A 9 10.02 6.25 10.05
CA GLN A 9 10.42 6.34 8.66
C GLN A 9 11.55 5.38 8.29
N LEU A 10 12.09 4.64 9.27
CA LEU A 10 13.11 3.64 9.01
C LEU A 10 12.49 2.40 8.38
N VAL A 11 12.20 2.51 7.12
CA VAL A 11 11.68 1.42 6.31
C VAL A 11 12.85 0.72 5.65
N PRO A 12 12.97 -0.61 5.79
CA PRO A 12 14.04 -1.35 5.14
C PRO A 12 14.05 -1.13 3.64
N MET A 13 15.26 -0.98 3.09
CA MET A 13 15.44 -0.84 1.66
C MET A 13 15.82 -2.17 1.04
N VAL A 14 15.31 -2.41 -0.16
CA VAL A 14 15.62 -3.60 -0.95
C VAL A 14 16.32 -3.15 -2.21
N VAL A 15 17.45 -3.77 -2.51
CA VAL A 15 18.22 -3.49 -3.72
C VAL A 15 18.03 -4.63 -4.72
N GLU A 16 17.62 -4.29 -5.94
CA GLU A 16 17.47 -5.25 -7.02
C GLU A 16 18.46 -4.99 -8.11
N GLN A 17 19.01 -6.08 -8.66
CA GLN A 17 19.81 -6.04 -9.88
C GLN A 17 18.86 -6.09 -11.08
N THR A 18 19.05 -5.14 -11.99
CA THR A 18 18.28 -5.11 -13.23
C THR A 18 19.26 -5.05 -14.41
N GLY A 19 18.77 -5.28 -15.60
CA GLY A 19 19.58 -5.13 -16.82
C GLY A 19 20.14 -3.72 -17.03
N ARG A 20 19.63 -2.74 -16.29
CA ARG A 20 20.08 -1.33 -16.31
C ARG A 20 20.92 -0.94 -15.10
N GLY A 21 21.28 -1.90 -14.24
CA GLY A 21 22.02 -1.68 -13.01
C GLY A 21 21.19 -1.94 -11.77
N GLU A 22 21.63 -1.41 -10.64
CA GLU A 22 20.96 -1.58 -9.36
C GLU A 22 19.81 -0.59 -9.21
N ARG A 23 18.74 -1.05 -8.55
CA ARG A 23 17.61 -0.21 -8.22
C ARG A 23 17.21 -0.46 -6.78
N ALA A 24 17.08 0.63 -6.01
CA ALA A 24 16.67 0.56 -4.61
C ALA A 24 15.19 0.90 -4.47
N PHE A 25 14.49 0.13 -3.66
CA PHE A 25 13.09 0.35 -3.30
C PHE A 25 12.96 0.28 -1.78
N ASP A 26 12.05 1.07 -1.18
CA ASP A 26 11.63 0.72 0.16
C ASP A 26 10.82 -0.58 0.10
N ILE A 27 10.73 -1.28 1.25
CA ILE A 27 10.10 -2.60 1.27
C ILE A 27 8.64 -2.55 0.81
N TYR A 28 7.90 -1.51 1.16
CA TYR A 28 6.50 -1.40 0.77
C TYR A 28 6.34 -1.15 -0.73
N SER A 29 7.18 -0.30 -1.30
CA SER A 29 7.17 -0.06 -2.75
C SER A 29 7.55 -1.32 -3.52
N ARG A 30 8.50 -2.10 -3.00
CA ARG A 30 8.89 -3.35 -3.64
C ARG A 30 7.75 -4.38 -3.59
N LEU A 31 7.07 -4.48 -2.47
CA LEU A 31 5.93 -5.39 -2.32
C LEU A 31 4.74 -4.94 -3.17
N LEU A 32 4.57 -3.65 -3.36
CA LEU A 32 3.53 -3.13 -4.24
C LEU A 32 3.69 -3.66 -5.68
N LYS A 33 4.91 -3.85 -6.13
CA LYS A 33 5.17 -4.45 -7.46
C LYS A 33 4.65 -5.89 -7.54
N GLU A 34 4.55 -6.57 -6.40
CA GLU A 34 3.97 -7.92 -6.31
C GLU A 34 2.46 -7.87 -6.03
N ARG A 35 1.85 -6.69 -6.16
CA ARG A 35 0.43 -6.45 -5.95
C ARG A 35 0.02 -6.68 -4.48
N ILE A 36 0.89 -6.30 -3.58
CA ILE A 36 0.65 -6.39 -2.14
C ILE A 36 0.60 -4.98 -1.57
N ILE A 37 -0.50 -4.65 -0.92
CA ILE A 37 -0.72 -3.36 -0.26
C ILE A 37 -0.78 -3.57 1.24
N PHE A 38 -0.16 -2.66 2.01
CA PHE A 38 -0.20 -2.69 3.46
C PHE A 38 -1.04 -1.54 4.00
N LEU A 39 -2.00 -1.90 4.85
CA LEU A 39 -2.79 -0.95 5.63
C LEU A 39 -2.32 -1.09 7.07
N VAL A 40 -1.46 -0.20 7.51
CA VAL A 40 -0.83 -0.26 8.83
C VAL A 40 -1.13 1.03 9.58
N GLY A 41 -1.58 0.88 10.81
CA GLY A 41 -1.91 2.00 11.67
C GLY A 41 -3.38 2.40 11.60
N PRO A 42 -3.74 3.54 12.23
CA PRO A 42 -5.13 3.98 12.27
C PRO A 42 -5.69 4.33 10.89
N VAL A 43 -6.97 4.04 10.70
CA VAL A 43 -7.68 4.40 9.47
C VAL A 43 -8.16 5.84 9.60
N ASN A 44 -7.69 6.69 8.70
CA ASN A 44 -8.08 8.09 8.58
C ASN A 44 -8.18 8.46 7.08
N ASP A 45 -8.47 9.71 6.78
CA ASP A 45 -8.65 10.14 5.39
C ASP A 45 -7.37 10.02 4.57
N HIS A 46 -6.21 10.31 5.15
CA HIS A 46 -4.93 10.18 4.46
C HIS A 46 -4.65 8.71 4.10
N MET A 47 -4.83 7.81 5.06
CA MET A 47 -4.68 6.37 4.85
C MET A 47 -5.64 5.87 3.77
N ALA A 48 -6.90 6.26 3.85
CA ALA A 48 -7.90 5.85 2.88
C ALA A 48 -7.53 6.30 1.46
N SER A 49 -7.07 7.53 1.32
CA SER A 49 -6.63 8.06 0.02
C SER A 49 -5.45 7.27 -0.54
N LEU A 50 -4.44 6.98 0.29
CA LEU A 50 -3.26 6.23 -0.15
C LEU A 50 -3.59 4.80 -0.56
N VAL A 51 -4.39 4.11 0.24
CA VAL A 51 -4.77 2.72 -0.07
C VAL A 51 -5.63 2.67 -1.33
N SER A 52 -6.61 3.57 -1.44
CA SER A 52 -7.47 3.64 -2.62
C SER A 52 -6.68 3.95 -3.89
N ALA A 53 -5.72 4.87 -3.81
CA ALA A 53 -4.86 5.20 -4.95
C ALA A 53 -4.03 3.99 -5.40
N GLN A 54 -3.49 3.22 -4.46
CA GLN A 54 -2.74 2.02 -4.76
C GLN A 54 -3.61 0.94 -5.41
N LEU A 55 -4.83 0.77 -4.91
CA LEU A 55 -5.79 -0.17 -5.51
C LEU A 55 -6.09 0.20 -6.96
N LEU A 56 -6.38 1.47 -7.21
CA LEU A 56 -6.68 1.95 -8.56
C LEU A 56 -5.47 1.82 -9.49
N PHE A 57 -4.29 2.10 -8.97
CA PHE A 57 -3.06 1.96 -9.75
C PHE A 57 -2.82 0.51 -10.18
N LEU A 58 -2.94 -0.42 -9.25
CA LEU A 58 -2.73 -1.85 -9.55
C LEU A 58 -3.79 -2.38 -10.50
N GLU A 59 -5.02 -1.95 -10.36
CA GLU A 59 -6.06 -2.32 -11.32
C GLU A 59 -5.71 -1.82 -12.72
N SER A 60 -5.23 -0.59 -12.84
CA SER A 60 -4.88 -0.02 -14.14
C SER A 60 -3.79 -0.80 -14.85
N GLU A 61 -2.90 -1.43 -14.10
CA GLU A 61 -1.83 -2.25 -14.66
C GLU A 61 -2.32 -3.61 -15.15
N ASN A 62 -3.18 -4.26 -14.38
CA ASN A 62 -3.76 -5.54 -14.75
C ASN A 62 -5.04 -5.78 -13.96
N PRO A 63 -6.21 -5.48 -14.56
CA PRO A 63 -7.48 -5.60 -13.85
C PRO A 63 -7.89 -7.03 -13.52
N GLU A 64 -7.29 -8.03 -14.16
CA GLU A 64 -7.65 -9.43 -13.94
C GLU A 64 -6.87 -10.09 -12.81
N LYS A 65 -5.76 -9.46 -12.41
CA LYS A 65 -4.85 -10.04 -11.43
C LYS A 65 -5.25 -9.66 -10.00
N GLU A 66 -5.15 -10.63 -9.10
CA GLU A 66 -5.48 -10.48 -7.69
C GLU A 66 -4.56 -9.46 -7.00
N ILE A 67 -5.15 -8.74 -6.06
CA ILE A 67 -4.44 -7.82 -5.17
C ILE A 67 -4.58 -8.37 -3.75
N SER A 68 -3.49 -8.37 -3.00
CA SER A 68 -3.49 -8.75 -1.58
C SER A 68 -3.42 -7.51 -0.71
N LEU A 69 -4.34 -7.39 0.22
CA LEU A 69 -4.36 -6.29 1.18
C LEU A 69 -4.09 -6.86 2.57
N TYR A 70 -2.93 -6.50 3.12
CA TYR A 70 -2.55 -6.88 4.48
C TYR A 70 -2.96 -5.78 5.44
N ILE A 71 -3.71 -6.13 6.46
CA ILE A 71 -4.27 -5.17 7.40
C ILE A 71 -3.68 -5.41 8.79
N ASN A 72 -3.06 -4.37 9.34
CA ASN A 72 -2.59 -4.34 10.71
C ASN A 72 -2.98 -2.99 11.31
N SER A 73 -4.23 -2.88 11.76
CA SER A 73 -4.82 -1.62 12.15
C SER A 73 -5.74 -1.80 13.37
N PRO A 74 -5.74 -0.86 14.31
CA PRO A 74 -6.73 -0.85 15.39
C PRO A 74 -8.11 -0.39 14.92
N GLY A 75 -8.24 -0.01 13.65
CA GLY A 75 -9.44 0.60 13.11
C GLY A 75 -9.30 2.12 13.05
N GLY A 76 -10.41 2.83 13.01
CA GLY A 76 -10.39 4.28 12.92
C GLY A 76 -11.72 4.85 12.46
N VAL A 77 -11.66 5.85 11.58
CA VAL A 77 -12.86 6.53 11.09
C VAL A 77 -13.64 5.61 10.15
N VAL A 78 -14.89 5.34 10.48
CA VAL A 78 -15.73 4.38 9.76
C VAL A 78 -15.93 4.80 8.30
N SER A 79 -16.18 6.09 8.05
CA SER A 79 -16.38 6.57 6.67
C SER A 79 -15.14 6.38 5.81
N ASP A 80 -13.94 6.53 6.38
CA ASP A 80 -12.68 6.31 5.66
C ASP A 80 -12.45 4.83 5.38
N GLY A 81 -12.80 3.98 6.31
CA GLY A 81 -12.76 2.52 6.10
C GLY A 81 -13.72 2.09 5.01
N LEU A 82 -14.93 2.67 4.99
CA LEU A 82 -15.91 2.41 3.93
C LEU A 82 -15.43 2.89 2.57
N ALA A 83 -14.70 4.00 2.52
CA ALA A 83 -14.12 4.49 1.26
C ALA A 83 -13.14 3.47 0.66
N ILE A 84 -12.32 2.84 1.50
CA ILE A 84 -11.42 1.76 1.06
C ILE A 84 -12.24 0.57 0.56
N TYR A 85 -13.23 0.16 1.34
CA TYR A 85 -14.10 -0.97 0.99
C TYR A 85 -14.80 -0.73 -0.34
N ASP A 86 -15.36 0.46 -0.53
CA ASP A 86 -16.07 0.80 -1.77
C ASP A 86 -15.13 0.77 -2.97
N THR A 87 -13.88 1.22 -2.81
CA THR A 87 -12.88 1.13 -3.87
C THR A 87 -12.59 -0.32 -4.22
N MET A 88 -12.44 -1.19 -3.20
CA MET A 88 -12.24 -2.62 -3.41
C MET A 88 -13.38 -3.27 -4.19
N GLN A 89 -14.60 -2.81 -3.96
CA GLN A 89 -15.78 -3.32 -4.66
C GLN A 89 -15.90 -2.76 -6.06
N PHE A 90 -15.42 -1.53 -6.28
CA PHE A 90 -15.51 -0.85 -7.57
C PHE A 90 -14.56 -1.41 -8.61
N ILE A 91 -13.33 -1.73 -8.22
CA ILE A 91 -12.31 -2.22 -9.14
C ILE A 91 -12.61 -3.65 -9.60
N GLN A 92 -12.09 -4.01 -10.78
CA GLN A 92 -12.27 -5.36 -11.34
C GLN A 92 -11.34 -6.38 -10.70
N SER A 93 -10.13 -5.96 -10.33
CA SER A 93 -9.17 -6.87 -9.68
C SER A 93 -9.77 -7.45 -8.40
N PRO A 94 -9.70 -8.77 -8.20
CA PRO A 94 -10.06 -9.37 -6.91
C PRO A 94 -9.11 -8.90 -5.81
N VAL A 95 -9.68 -8.59 -4.65
CA VAL A 95 -8.89 -8.14 -3.50
C VAL A 95 -9.11 -9.07 -2.33
#